data_b8ef022e0072dddfa7e8b5a9da39644a
#
_entry.id   b8ef022e0072dddfa7e8b5a9da39644a
#
_cell.length_a   1.000
_cell.length_b   1.000
_cell.length_c   1.000
_cell.angle_alpha   90.00
_cell.angle_beta   90.00
_cell.angle_gamma   90.00
#
_symmetry.space_group_name_H-M   'P 1'
#
loop_
_entity.id
_entity.type
_entity.pdbx_description
1 polymer ?
#
loop_
_entity_poly.entity_id
_entity_poly.type
_entity_poly.pdbx_seq_one_letter_code
_entity_poly.pdbx_strand_id
1 'polypeptide(L)'
;VTTSGQGVLGHHVAEVLEARERLAGLDDDAVADLRPVLAPDVTEERHLIPGAAEPTVILLRQGGGLGRTIRASTVMAALAGVADGELSVGQIASAVVALSGLTGSDAATLRVEMIEAARHLLVTGFLSDN
;
A
#
# COMPACT_ATOMS: atom_id res chain seq x y z
N VAL A 1 -35.00 -6.20 7.58
CA VAL A 1 -34.52 -6.13 7.57
C VAL A 1 -33.52 -6.13 7.17
N THR A 2 -33.18 -6.41 7.01
CA THR A 2 -32.44 -6.45 6.84
C THR A 2 -31.63 -6.13 6.25
N THR A 3 -31.63 -6.39 6.15
CA THR A 3 -30.72 -5.66 5.62
C THR A 3 -29.37 -6.23 5.48
N SER A 4 -29.24 -7.16 4.59
CA SER A 4 -27.96 -7.77 4.24
C SER A 4 -26.98 -6.74 3.70
N GLY A 5 -27.45 -5.71 2.99
CA GLY A 5 -26.58 -4.62 2.51
C GLY A 5 -25.93 -3.84 3.65
N GLN A 6 -26.69 -3.52 4.69
CA GLN A 6 -26.14 -2.85 5.87
C GLN A 6 -25.19 -3.75 6.63
N GLY A 7 -25.49 -5.05 6.72
CA GLY A 7 -24.59 -6.01 7.34
C GLY A 7 -23.25 -6.08 6.65
N VAL A 8 -23.24 -6.08 5.32
CA VAL A 8 -22.01 -6.11 4.53
C VAL A 8 -21.19 -4.83 4.75
N LEU A 9 -21.84 -3.66 4.72
CA LEU A 9 -21.15 -2.39 4.98
C LEU A 9 -20.61 -2.32 6.40
N GLY A 10 -21.41 -2.75 7.39
CA GLY A 10 -20.98 -2.77 8.78
C GLY A 10 -19.79 -3.68 9.00
N HIS A 11 -19.80 -4.84 8.38
CA HIS A 11 -18.69 -5.78 8.45
C HIS A 11 -17.42 -5.19 7.84
N HIS A 12 -17.54 -4.53 6.68
CA HIS A 12 -16.40 -3.88 6.02
C HIS A 12 -15.82 -2.76 6.88
N VAL A 13 -16.67 -1.93 7.49
CA VAL A 13 -16.21 -0.85 8.40
C VAL A 13 -15.50 -1.46 9.61
N ALA A 14 -16.04 -2.53 10.19
CA ALA A 14 -15.42 -3.21 11.32
C ALA A 14 -14.04 -3.74 10.96
N GLU A 15 -13.88 -4.36 9.79
CA GLU A 15 -12.59 -4.86 9.33
C GLU A 15 -11.56 -3.73 9.17
N VAL A 16 -11.96 -2.59 8.63
CA VAL A 16 -11.09 -1.42 8.48
C VAL A 16 -10.66 -0.90 9.85
N LEU A 17 -11.59 -0.80 10.79
CA LEU A 17 -11.29 -0.34 12.15
C LEU A 17 -10.35 -1.30 12.88
N GLU A 18 -10.58 -2.60 12.76
CA GLU A 18 -9.70 -3.61 13.36
C GLU A 18 -8.29 -3.55 12.76
N ALA A 19 -8.18 -3.42 11.45
CA ALA A 19 -6.89 -3.28 10.78
C ALA A 19 -6.17 -2.03 11.25
N ARG A 20 -6.90 -0.92 11.38
CA ARG A 20 -6.33 0.34 11.85
C ARG A 20 -5.81 0.22 13.28
N GLU A 21 -6.59 -0.38 14.17
CA GLU A 21 -6.20 -0.59 15.56
C GLU A 21 -4.97 -1.49 15.66
N ARG A 22 -4.96 -2.59 14.90
CA ARG A 22 -3.84 -3.52 14.88
C ARG A 22 -2.56 -2.83 14.41
N LEU A 23 -2.65 -2.09 13.31
CA LEU A 23 -1.50 -1.39 12.72
C LEU A 23 -1.00 -0.24 13.58
N ALA A 24 -1.92 0.45 14.28
CA ALA A 24 -1.55 1.52 15.20
C ALA A 24 -0.72 1.00 16.39
N GLY A 25 -0.91 -0.28 16.76
CA GLY A 25 -0.13 -0.92 17.82
C GLY A 25 1.24 -1.42 17.39
N LEU A 26 1.54 -1.40 16.08
CA LEU A 26 2.84 -1.85 15.56
C LEU A 26 3.77 -0.67 15.40
N ASP A 27 5.01 -0.83 15.87
CA ASP A 27 6.05 0.16 15.60
C ASP A 27 6.55 0.00 14.15
N ASP A 28 7.42 0.90 13.73
CA ASP A 28 7.93 0.90 12.36
C ASP A 28 8.71 -0.36 12.03
N ASP A 29 9.47 -0.90 12.98
CA ASP A 29 10.22 -2.14 12.76
C ASP A 29 9.28 -3.33 12.57
N ALA A 30 8.19 -3.38 13.31
CA ALA A 30 7.20 -4.43 13.15
C ALA A 30 6.51 -4.34 11.79
N VAL A 31 6.17 -3.15 11.34
CA VAL A 31 5.60 -2.95 9.99
C VAL A 31 6.62 -3.34 8.92
N ALA A 32 7.88 -2.99 9.11
CA ALA A 32 8.94 -3.35 8.16
C ALA A 32 9.11 -4.86 8.01
N ASP A 33 8.75 -5.64 9.02
CA ASP A 33 8.83 -7.09 9.00
C ASP A 33 7.62 -7.77 8.32
N LEU A 34 6.55 -7.03 8.08
CA LEU A 34 5.38 -7.58 7.40
C LEU A 34 5.70 -7.91 5.94
N ARG A 35 5.10 -8.98 5.43
CA ARG A 35 5.26 -9.43 4.05
C ARG A 35 3.97 -9.18 3.30
N PRO A 36 3.83 -8.00 2.67
CA PRO A 36 2.56 -7.60 2.10
C PRO A 36 2.24 -8.34 0.81
N VAL A 37 0.95 -8.55 0.60
CA VAL A 37 0.40 -9.13 -0.62
C VAL A 37 -0.62 -8.16 -1.20
N LEU A 38 -0.49 -7.84 -2.48
CA LEU A 38 -1.44 -6.99 -3.18
C LEU A 38 -2.77 -7.72 -3.33
N ALA A 39 -3.86 -7.03 -3.02
CA ALA A 39 -5.19 -7.58 -3.25
C ALA A 39 -5.38 -7.89 -4.75
N PRO A 40 -5.98 -9.03 -5.11
CA PRO A 40 -6.00 -9.49 -6.51
C PRO A 40 -6.86 -8.63 -7.44
N ASP A 41 -7.72 -7.79 -6.90
CA ASP A 41 -8.60 -6.90 -7.67
C ASP A 41 -8.07 -5.46 -7.78
N VAL A 42 -6.80 -5.23 -7.42
CA VAL A 42 -6.18 -3.92 -7.54
C VAL A 42 -5.58 -3.76 -8.93
N THR A 43 -5.87 -2.62 -9.56
CA THR A 43 -5.28 -2.22 -10.84
C THR A 43 -4.57 -0.89 -10.69
N GLU A 44 -3.61 -0.63 -11.57
CA GLU A 44 -2.85 0.61 -11.57
C GLU A 44 -3.08 1.36 -12.87
N GLU A 45 -3.34 2.66 -12.78
CA GLU A 45 -3.44 3.55 -13.94
C GLU A 45 -2.34 4.60 -13.84
N ARG A 46 -1.63 4.81 -14.93
CA ARG A 46 -0.59 5.85 -15.02
C ARG A 46 -0.97 6.86 -16.09
N HIS A 47 -1.00 8.11 -15.70
CA HIS A 47 -1.34 9.21 -16.61
C HIS A 47 -0.06 10.00 -16.91
N LEU A 48 0.30 10.06 -18.19
CA LEU A 48 1.49 10.75 -18.64
C LEU A 48 1.11 11.91 -19.56
N ILE A 49 1.83 13.00 -19.40
CA ILE A 49 1.80 14.07 -20.39
C ILE A 49 2.60 13.56 -21.59
N PRO A 50 2.13 13.73 -22.84
CA PRO A 50 2.88 13.28 -24.01
C PRO A 50 4.31 13.80 -23.98
N GLY A 51 5.27 12.88 -24.16
CA GLY A 51 6.69 13.18 -24.10
C GLY A 51 7.33 13.14 -22.72
N ALA A 52 6.54 13.02 -21.66
CA ALA A 52 7.08 12.92 -20.30
C ALA A 52 7.62 11.52 -20.03
N ALA A 53 8.77 11.44 -19.33
CA ALA A 53 9.35 10.17 -18.93
C ALA A 53 8.65 9.58 -17.69
N GLU A 54 8.10 10.44 -16.83
CA GLU A 54 7.48 10.06 -15.57
C GLU A 54 5.98 10.34 -15.61
N PRO A 55 5.15 9.50 -14.97
CA PRO A 55 3.72 9.79 -14.88
C PRO A 55 3.47 10.99 -13.98
N THR A 56 2.45 11.79 -14.34
CA THR A 56 2.01 12.91 -13.51
C THR A 56 1.06 12.45 -12.41
N VAL A 57 0.31 11.39 -12.67
CA VAL A 57 -0.65 10.81 -11.72
C VAL A 57 -0.58 9.30 -11.81
N ILE A 58 -0.55 8.65 -10.67
CA ILE A 58 -0.69 7.19 -10.55
C ILE A 58 -1.92 6.95 -9.68
N LEU A 59 -2.85 6.15 -10.18
CA LEU A 59 -4.03 5.75 -9.44
C LEU A 59 -4.00 4.26 -9.19
N LEU A 60 -4.32 3.86 -7.96
CA LEU A 60 -4.59 2.46 -7.63
C LEU A 60 -6.09 2.32 -7.43
N ARG A 61 -6.69 1.38 -8.13
CA ARG A 61 -8.12 1.10 -8.04
C ARG A 61 -8.34 -0.31 -7.53
N GLN A 62 -9.24 -0.43 -6.57
CA GLN A 62 -9.71 -1.72 -6.09
C GLN A 62 -11.11 -1.94 -6.64
N GLY A 63 -11.29 -3.00 -7.43
CA GLY A 63 -12.52 -3.22 -8.18
C GLY A 63 -13.65 -3.86 -7.39
N GLY A 64 -13.33 -4.59 -6.31
CA GLY A 64 -14.34 -5.29 -5.51
C GLY A 64 -14.98 -4.42 -4.45
N GLY A 65 -16.07 -4.92 -3.87
CA GLY A 65 -16.75 -4.27 -2.76
C GLY A 65 -17.25 -2.88 -3.11
N LEU A 66 -16.88 -1.88 -2.32
CA LEU A 66 -17.29 -0.50 -2.52
C LEU A 66 -16.53 0.22 -3.62
N GLY A 67 -15.54 -0.42 -4.17
CA GLY A 67 -14.67 0.20 -5.17
C GLY A 67 -13.93 1.41 -4.60
N ARG A 68 -12.61 1.37 -4.57
CA ARG A 68 -11.80 2.46 -4.05
C ARG A 68 -10.79 2.88 -5.08
N THR A 69 -10.53 4.19 -5.10
CA THR A 69 -9.46 4.74 -5.93
C THR A 69 -8.63 5.62 -5.03
N ILE A 70 -7.33 5.42 -5.05
CA ILE A 70 -6.40 6.31 -4.34
C ILE A 70 -5.37 6.84 -5.31
N ARG A 71 -4.91 8.06 -5.06
CA ARG A 71 -3.78 8.62 -5.76
C ARG A 71 -2.52 8.13 -5.06
N ALA A 72 -1.70 7.39 -5.79
CA ALA A 72 -0.51 6.79 -5.24
C ALA A 72 0.72 7.65 -5.48
N SER A 73 1.60 7.69 -4.47
CA SER A 73 2.95 8.20 -4.67
C SER A 73 3.77 7.15 -5.43
N THR A 74 4.94 7.56 -5.93
CA THR A 74 5.88 6.63 -6.55
C THR A 74 6.27 5.51 -5.60
N VAL A 75 6.43 5.82 -4.32
CA VAL A 75 6.77 4.82 -3.29
C VAL A 75 5.63 3.81 -3.12
N MET A 76 4.38 4.28 -3.05
CA MET A 76 3.22 3.38 -2.97
C MET A 76 3.12 2.47 -4.18
N ALA A 77 3.33 3.02 -5.38
CA ALA A 77 3.28 2.25 -6.61
C ALA A 77 4.38 1.20 -6.67
N ALA A 78 5.59 1.54 -6.23
CA ALA A 78 6.71 0.60 -6.15
C ALA A 78 6.40 -0.54 -5.20
N LEU A 79 5.86 -0.23 -4.02
CA LEU A 79 5.47 -1.23 -3.04
C LEU A 79 4.39 -2.16 -3.61
N ALA A 80 3.33 -1.59 -4.18
CA ALA A 80 2.23 -2.37 -4.74
C ALA A 80 2.70 -3.30 -5.86
N GLY A 81 3.64 -2.84 -6.68
CA GLY A 81 4.13 -3.61 -7.83
C GLY A 81 4.94 -4.86 -7.48
N VAL A 82 5.47 -4.94 -6.27
CA VAL A 82 6.32 -6.07 -5.83
C VAL A 82 5.76 -6.82 -4.62
N ALA A 83 4.56 -6.47 -4.17
CA ALA A 83 3.96 -7.06 -2.97
C ALA A 83 3.34 -8.41 -3.30
N ASP A 84 4.12 -9.46 -3.21
CA ASP A 84 3.71 -10.84 -3.48
C ASP A 84 3.80 -11.75 -2.25
N GLY A 85 4.09 -11.20 -1.09
CA GLY A 85 4.20 -11.95 0.16
C GLY A 85 5.57 -12.56 0.42
N GLU A 86 6.50 -12.47 -0.52
CA GLU A 86 7.84 -13.05 -0.35
C GLU A 86 8.81 -12.11 0.36
N LEU A 87 8.73 -10.82 0.06
CA LEU A 87 9.61 -9.82 0.66
C LEU A 87 8.89 -9.04 1.73
N SER A 88 9.61 -8.71 2.79
CA SER A 88 9.10 -7.79 3.80
C SER A 88 9.14 -6.35 3.28
N VAL A 89 8.37 -5.48 3.92
CA VAL A 89 8.39 -4.04 3.61
C VAL A 89 9.80 -3.48 3.68
N GLY A 90 10.55 -3.85 4.73
CA GLY A 90 11.93 -3.41 4.90
C GLY A 90 12.86 -3.90 3.79
N GLN A 91 12.68 -5.15 3.34
CA GLN A 91 13.46 -5.69 2.23
C GLN A 91 13.13 -4.97 0.92
N ILE A 92 11.86 -4.67 0.69
CA ILE A 92 11.43 -3.89 -0.49
C ILE A 92 12.07 -2.50 -0.45
N ALA A 93 12.03 -1.84 0.70
CA ALA A 93 12.65 -0.52 0.86
C ALA A 93 14.15 -0.57 0.56
N SER A 94 14.85 -1.58 1.08
CA SER A 94 16.28 -1.75 0.84
C SER A 94 16.59 -1.97 -0.64
N ALA A 95 15.77 -2.75 -1.34
CA ALA A 95 15.93 -2.98 -2.77
C ALA A 95 15.72 -1.70 -3.58
N VAL A 96 14.72 -0.90 -3.24
CA VAL A 96 14.45 0.37 -3.93
C VAL A 96 15.59 1.36 -3.68
N VAL A 97 16.09 1.43 -2.46
CA VAL A 97 17.25 2.26 -2.11
C VAL A 97 18.46 1.86 -2.99
N ALA A 98 18.74 0.56 -3.08
CA ALA A 98 19.87 0.07 -3.86
C ALA A 98 19.72 0.40 -5.35
N LEU A 99 18.54 0.20 -5.90
CA LEU A 99 18.26 0.46 -7.32
C LEU A 99 18.31 1.96 -7.65
N SER A 100 17.94 2.81 -6.69
CA SER A 100 17.92 4.27 -6.88
C SER A 100 19.24 4.94 -6.55
N GLY A 101 20.20 4.20 -6.01
CA GLY A 101 21.50 4.74 -5.64
C GLY A 101 21.47 5.71 -4.46
N LEU A 102 20.43 5.65 -3.64
CA LEU A 102 20.28 6.53 -2.48
C LEU A 102 21.19 6.10 -1.35
N THR A 103 21.69 7.08 -0.60
CA THR A 103 22.57 6.84 0.55
C THR A 103 22.21 7.81 1.68
N GLY A 104 22.68 7.49 2.88
CA GLY A 104 22.58 8.39 4.03
C GLY A 104 21.15 8.74 4.39
N SER A 105 20.88 10.04 4.55
CA SER A 105 19.56 10.52 4.98
C SER A 105 18.47 10.28 3.93
N ASP A 106 18.82 10.26 2.63
CA ASP A 106 17.87 9.99 1.56
C ASP A 106 17.39 8.54 1.62
N ALA A 107 18.28 7.60 1.91
CA ALA A 107 17.92 6.20 2.11
C ALA A 107 17.01 6.02 3.33
N ALA A 108 17.32 6.70 4.43
CA ALA A 108 16.51 6.66 5.64
C ALA A 108 15.11 7.24 5.41
N THR A 109 15.03 8.34 4.66
CA THR A 109 13.75 8.96 4.30
C THR A 109 12.89 8.02 3.46
N LEU A 110 13.49 7.35 2.47
CA LEU A 110 12.76 6.41 1.64
C LEU A 110 12.21 5.25 2.46
N ARG A 111 12.99 4.75 3.43
CA ARG A 111 12.52 3.68 4.32
C ARG A 111 11.29 4.13 5.12
N VAL A 112 11.32 5.33 5.67
CA VAL A 112 10.17 5.89 6.41
C VAL A 112 8.95 6.02 5.50
N GLU A 113 9.13 6.56 4.31
CA GLU A 113 8.05 6.71 3.33
C GLU A 113 7.45 5.36 2.93
N MET A 114 8.30 4.34 2.77
CA MET A 114 7.84 2.99 2.43
C MET A 114 7.01 2.38 3.56
N ILE A 115 7.43 2.56 4.80
CA ILE A 115 6.69 2.07 5.96
C ILE A 115 5.33 2.77 6.07
N GLU A 116 5.29 4.08 5.87
CA GLU A 116 4.04 4.85 5.89
C GLU A 116 3.12 4.42 4.74
N ALA A 117 3.67 4.20 3.56
CA ALA A 117 2.91 3.69 2.42
C ALA A 117 2.30 2.33 2.72
N ALA A 118 3.07 1.43 3.34
CA ALA A 118 2.59 0.11 3.73
C ALA A 118 1.44 0.22 4.75
N ARG A 119 1.59 1.07 5.77
CA ARG A 119 0.51 1.30 6.75
C ARG A 119 -0.77 1.76 6.07
N HIS A 120 -0.65 2.74 5.18
CA HIS A 120 -1.81 3.27 4.48
C HIS A 120 -2.50 2.21 3.62
N LEU A 121 -1.74 1.47 2.83
CA LEU A 121 -2.30 0.45 1.93
C LEU A 121 -2.86 -0.75 2.68
N LEU A 122 -2.27 -1.11 3.82
CA LEU A 122 -2.79 -2.16 4.67
C LEU A 122 -4.11 -1.75 5.34
N VAL A 123 -4.19 -0.52 5.85
CA VAL A 123 -5.42 -0.02 6.48
C VAL A 123 -6.56 0.06 5.47
N THR A 124 -6.27 0.48 4.25
CA THR A 124 -7.29 0.65 3.20
C THR A 124 -7.63 -0.66 2.48
N GLY A 125 -6.91 -1.74 2.76
CA GLY A 125 -7.21 -3.05 2.18
C GLY A 125 -6.65 -3.28 0.78
N PHE A 126 -5.81 -2.38 0.26
CA PHE A 126 -5.09 -2.60 -0.99
C PHE A 126 -4.00 -3.64 -0.84
N LEU A 127 -3.42 -3.74 0.35
CA LEU A 127 -2.49 -4.78 0.73
C LEU A 127 -3.04 -5.55 1.92
N SER A 128 -2.65 -6.82 2.02
CA SER A 128 -2.84 -7.62 3.23
C SER A 128 -1.47 -8.12 3.70
N ASP A 129 -1.34 -8.40 4.99
CA ASP A 129 -0.14 -9.03 5.51
C ASP A 129 -0.23 -10.54 5.31
N ASN A 130 0.91 -11.12 5.00
CA ASN A 130 0.98 -12.55 4.76
C ASN A 130 1.43 -13.31 6.01
#